data_9267f078a391bf06bc0e6735dc4dd6c9
#
_entry.id   9267f078a391bf06bc0e6735dc4dd6c9
#
_cell.length_a   1.000
_cell.length_b   1.000
_cell.length_c   1.000
_cell.angle_alpha   90.00
_cell.angle_beta   90.00
_cell.angle_gamma   90.00
#
_symmetry.space_group_name_H-M   'P 1'
#
loop_
_entity.id
_entity.type
_entity.pdbx_description
1 polymer ?
#
loop_
_entity_poly.entity_id
_entity_poly.type
_entity_poly.pdbx_seq_one_letter_code
_entity_poly.pdbx_strand_id
1 'polypeptide(L)'
;MQVAMVYRAFGKTGWRVSQIGLGCWQFGGAIMLDGQPDGWSGINDEESVATIKRAVELGINFFDTSDMYGWGHSEEVLGRALKEVGNRDRQY
;
A
#
# COMPACT_ATOMS: atom_id res chain seq x y z
N MET A 1 8.36 -18.98 14.06
CA MET A 1 8.37 -19.66 12.74
C MET A 1 8.05 -18.64 11.65
N GLN A 2 8.81 -18.66 10.61
CA GLN A 2 8.60 -17.75 9.48
C GLN A 2 7.92 -18.53 8.35
N VAL A 3 6.81 -18.01 7.85
CA VAL A 3 6.06 -18.64 6.76
C VAL A 3 6.41 -17.91 5.46
N ALA A 4 6.77 -18.68 4.43
CA ALA A 4 7.08 -18.11 3.13
C ALA A 4 5.79 -17.57 2.48
N MET A 5 5.91 -16.43 1.81
CA MET A 5 4.79 -15.84 1.06
C MET A 5 4.46 -16.71 -0.15
N VAL A 6 3.17 -16.92 -0.37
CA VAL A 6 2.68 -17.64 -1.55
C VAL A 6 2.29 -16.62 -2.61
N TYR A 7 2.67 -16.88 -3.86
CA TYR A 7 2.35 -16.00 -4.99
C TYR A 7 1.42 -16.70 -5.96
N ARG A 8 0.55 -15.93 -6.59
CA ARG A 8 -0.43 -16.43 -7.55
C ARG A 8 -0.45 -15.56 -8.79
N ALA A 9 -0.81 -16.18 -9.91
CA ALA A 9 -1.02 -15.43 -11.15
C ALA A 9 -2.23 -14.51 -11.00
N PHE A 10 -2.10 -13.27 -11.43
CA PHE A 10 -3.19 -12.29 -11.39
C PHE A 10 -3.87 -12.27 -12.77
N GLY A 11 -4.79 -13.21 -12.98
CA GLY A 11 -5.50 -13.34 -14.24
C GLY A 11 -4.56 -13.49 -15.43
N LYS A 12 -4.76 -12.68 -16.45
CA LYS A 12 -3.99 -12.70 -17.70
C LYS A 12 -2.94 -11.59 -17.75
N THR A 13 -2.64 -10.95 -16.61
CA THR A 13 -1.72 -9.81 -16.57
C THR A 13 -0.25 -10.19 -16.75
N GLY A 14 0.09 -11.45 -16.51
CA GLY A 14 1.49 -11.88 -16.43
C GLY A 14 2.12 -11.59 -15.06
N TRP A 15 1.38 -10.97 -14.16
CA TRP A 15 1.87 -10.65 -12.81
C TRP A 15 1.75 -11.86 -11.89
N ARG A 16 2.74 -12.05 -11.06
CA ARG A 16 2.67 -12.98 -9.93
C ARG A 16 2.59 -12.15 -8.66
N VAL A 17 1.40 -12.15 -8.04
CA VAL A 17 1.14 -11.31 -6.88
C VAL A 17 1.12 -12.15 -5.61
N SER A 18 1.51 -11.54 -4.50
CA SER A 18 1.43 -12.17 -3.19
C SER A 18 -0.02 -12.51 -2.87
N GLN A 19 -0.22 -13.64 -2.20
CA GLN A 19 -1.55 -14.09 -1.80
C GLN A 19 -2.25 -13.08 -0.89
N ILE A 20 -1.47 -12.33 -0.13
CA ILE A 20 -1.94 -11.24 0.71
C ILE A 20 -1.53 -9.92 0.07
N GLY A 21 -2.48 -9.01 -0.11
CA GLY A 21 -2.23 -7.66 -0.56
C GLY A 21 -2.32 -6.67 0.60
N LEU A 22 -1.76 -5.48 0.42
CA LEU A 22 -1.83 -4.41 1.40
C LEU A 22 -2.81 -3.34 0.93
N GLY A 23 -3.90 -3.15 1.67
CA GLY A 23 -4.83 -2.05 1.45
C GLY A 23 -4.21 -0.75 1.97
N CYS A 24 -4.37 0.33 1.21
CA CYS A 24 -3.69 1.60 1.50
C CYS A 24 -4.63 2.76 1.84
N TRP A 25 -5.90 2.50 2.10
CA TRP A 25 -6.85 3.56 2.42
C TRP A 25 -6.43 4.35 3.66
N GLN A 26 -6.01 3.66 4.70
CA GLN A 26 -5.60 4.29 5.96
C GLN A 26 -4.40 5.23 5.78
N PHE A 27 -3.54 5.00 4.80
CA PHE A 27 -2.35 5.84 4.58
C PHE A 27 -2.71 7.22 4.02
N GLY A 28 -3.95 7.39 3.54
CA GLY A 28 -4.43 8.70 3.10
C GLY A 28 -4.74 9.65 4.25
N GLY A 29 -4.96 9.12 5.46
CA GLY A 29 -5.32 9.92 6.62
C GLY A 29 -6.76 10.40 6.59
N ALA A 30 -7.06 11.40 7.41
CA ALA A 30 -8.40 11.96 7.53
C ALA A 30 -8.67 12.97 6.41
N ILE A 31 -9.87 12.91 5.84
CA ILE A 31 -10.35 13.88 4.84
C ILE A 31 -11.80 14.26 5.15
N MET A 32 -12.27 15.28 4.45
CA MET A 32 -13.70 15.66 4.42
C MET A 32 -14.25 15.34 3.04
N LEU A 33 -15.37 14.63 2.99
CA LEU A 33 -16.07 14.29 1.75
C LEU A 33 -17.51 14.78 1.88
N ASP A 34 -17.92 15.71 1.01
CA ASP A 34 -19.24 16.33 1.03
C ASP A 34 -19.62 16.87 2.43
N GLY A 35 -18.67 17.47 3.13
CA GLY A 35 -18.87 18.02 4.45
C GLY A 35 -18.90 17.00 5.57
N GLN A 36 -18.63 15.73 5.28
CA GLN A 36 -18.60 14.66 6.26
C GLN A 36 -17.19 14.14 6.44
N PRO A 37 -16.77 13.78 7.67
CA PRO A 37 -15.47 13.13 7.88
C PRO A 37 -15.40 11.78 7.17
N ASP A 38 -14.26 11.53 6.53
CA ASP A 38 -13.97 10.26 5.87
C ASP A 38 -12.48 9.95 6.05
N GLY A 39 -12.09 8.72 5.74
CA GLY A 39 -10.70 8.30 5.91
C GLY A 39 -10.40 7.87 7.35
N TRP A 40 -9.13 7.95 7.72
CA TRP A 40 -8.60 7.44 8.98
C TRP A 40 -7.90 8.55 9.76
N SER A 41 -8.23 8.70 11.03
CA SER A 41 -7.57 9.67 11.93
C SER A 41 -6.38 9.02 12.62
N GLY A 42 -5.45 9.85 13.12
CA GLY A 42 -4.30 9.37 13.87
C GLY A 42 -3.21 8.73 13.03
N ILE A 43 -3.24 8.90 11.71
CA ILE A 43 -2.26 8.32 10.81
C ILE A 43 -1.03 9.22 10.74
N ASN A 44 0.14 8.59 10.80
CA ASN A 44 1.45 9.24 10.74
C ASN A 44 2.19 8.70 9.52
N ASP A 45 2.66 9.58 8.64
CA ASP A 45 3.30 9.18 7.39
C ASP A 45 4.56 8.35 7.61
N GLU A 46 5.33 8.65 8.65
CA GLU A 46 6.56 7.88 8.95
C GLU A 46 6.23 6.44 9.33
N GLU A 47 5.18 6.25 10.12
CA GLU A 47 4.70 4.91 10.47
C GLU A 47 4.13 4.20 9.24
N SER A 48 3.42 4.93 8.38
CA SER A 48 2.87 4.38 7.14
C SER A 48 3.97 3.89 6.22
N VAL A 49 5.00 4.69 6.01
CA VAL A 49 6.16 4.30 5.20
C VAL A 49 6.84 3.07 5.79
N ALA A 50 7.05 3.04 7.11
CA ALA A 50 7.66 1.90 7.79
C ALA A 50 6.82 0.63 7.62
N THR A 51 5.49 0.74 7.69
CA THR A 51 4.57 -0.38 7.49
C THR A 51 4.66 -0.94 6.08
N ILE A 52 4.68 -0.06 5.08
CA ILE A 52 4.79 -0.47 3.68
C ILE A 52 6.13 -1.16 3.43
N LYS A 53 7.22 -0.60 3.95
CA LYS A 53 8.55 -1.19 3.81
C LYS A 53 8.61 -2.57 4.46
N ARG A 54 8.00 -2.72 5.64
CA ARG A 54 7.93 -4.02 6.31
C ARG A 54 7.11 -5.03 5.51
N ALA A 55 6.01 -4.59 4.91
CA ALA A 55 5.20 -5.45 4.06
C ALA A 55 6.02 -5.99 2.88
N VAL A 56 6.79 -5.12 2.22
CA VAL A 56 7.66 -5.54 1.13
C VAL A 56 8.72 -6.53 1.60
N GLU A 57 9.33 -6.30 2.78
CA GLU A 57 10.29 -7.23 3.36
C GLU A 57 9.69 -8.63 3.59
N LEU A 58 8.40 -8.68 3.95
CA LEU A 58 7.69 -9.94 4.18
C LEU A 58 7.21 -10.61 2.88
N GLY A 59 7.44 -9.98 1.74
CA GLY A 59 7.12 -10.55 0.44
C GLY A 59 5.83 -10.07 -0.18
N ILE A 60 5.12 -9.12 0.43
CA ILE A 60 3.93 -8.50 -0.18
C ILE A 60 4.39 -7.64 -1.36
N ASN A 61 3.76 -7.85 -2.52
CA ASN A 61 4.05 -7.10 -3.74
C ASN A 61 2.79 -6.56 -4.43
N PHE A 62 1.64 -6.63 -3.74
CA PHE A 62 0.36 -6.22 -4.29
C PHE A 62 -0.27 -5.18 -3.36
N PHE A 63 -0.54 -3.98 -3.90
CA PHE A 63 -0.99 -2.82 -3.13
C PHE A 63 -2.27 -2.27 -3.73
N ASP A 64 -3.27 -2.03 -2.89
CA ASP A 64 -4.56 -1.50 -3.30
C ASP A 64 -4.69 -0.06 -2.79
N THR A 65 -4.67 0.90 -3.71
CA THR A 65 -4.81 2.32 -3.39
C THR A 65 -5.78 3.00 -4.35
N SER A 66 -6.11 4.24 -4.05
CA SER A 66 -7.03 5.05 -4.87
C SER A 66 -6.59 6.51 -4.84
N ASP A 67 -6.87 7.22 -5.92
CA ASP A 67 -6.66 8.66 -6.00
C ASP A 67 -7.54 9.44 -5.01
N MET A 68 -8.61 8.82 -4.52
CA MET A 68 -9.48 9.42 -3.51
C MET A 68 -8.98 9.25 -2.08
N TYR A 69 -8.07 8.32 -1.83
CA TYR A 69 -7.57 8.06 -0.47
C TYR A 69 -6.69 9.23 -0.01
N GLY A 70 -7.24 10.06 0.88
CA GLY A 70 -6.56 11.27 1.33
C GLY A 70 -6.37 12.29 0.21
N TRP A 71 -7.21 12.24 -0.83
CA TRP A 71 -7.10 13.10 -2.01
C TRP A 71 -5.71 13.01 -2.66
N GLY A 72 -5.20 11.80 -2.80
CA GLY A 72 -3.92 11.50 -3.42
C GLY A 72 -2.79 11.26 -2.43
N HIS A 73 -3.01 11.51 -1.13
CA HIS A 73 -1.96 11.35 -0.13
C HIS A 73 -1.51 9.90 0.05
N SER A 74 -2.44 8.94 -0.05
CA SER A 74 -2.10 7.51 0.00
C SER A 74 -1.13 7.13 -1.11
N GLU A 75 -1.38 7.60 -2.33
CA GLU A 75 -0.47 7.34 -3.47
C GLU A 75 0.90 7.95 -3.25
N GLU A 76 0.96 9.17 -2.67
CA GLU A 76 2.23 9.83 -2.37
C GLU A 76 3.04 9.05 -1.32
N VAL A 77 2.39 8.61 -0.25
CA VAL A 77 3.04 7.84 0.82
C VAL A 77 3.53 6.50 0.27
N LEU A 78 2.69 5.81 -0.48
CA LEU A 78 3.05 4.53 -1.09
C LEU A 78 4.21 4.71 -2.07
N GLY A 79 4.16 5.72 -2.93
CA GLY A 79 5.22 6.02 -3.88
C GLY A 79 6.55 6.33 -3.18
N ARG A 80 6.52 7.10 -2.10
CA ARG A 80 7.71 7.39 -1.30
C ARG A 80 8.33 6.11 -0.75
N ALA A 81 7.50 5.24 -0.16
CA ALA A 81 7.98 3.99 0.44
C ALA A 81 8.59 3.07 -0.62
N LEU A 82 7.92 2.92 -1.76
CA LEU A 82 8.41 2.04 -2.83
C LEU A 82 9.68 2.58 -3.48
N LYS A 83 9.83 3.89 -3.57
CA LYS A 83 11.07 4.51 -4.05
C LYS A 83 12.23 4.20 -3.12
N GLU A 84 12.01 4.26 -1.82
CA GLU A 84 13.04 3.95 -0.82
C GLU A 84 13.43 2.48 -0.83
N VAL A 85 12.48 1.57 -1.11
CA VAL A 85 12.76 0.14 -1.26
C VAL A 85 13.53 -0.15 -2.54
N GLY A 86 13.20 0.51 -3.65
CA GLY A 86 13.96 0.43 -4.89
C GLY A 86 13.54 -0.64 -5.88
N ASN A 87 12.58 -1.48 -5.60
CA ASN A 87 12.13 -2.56 -6.47
C ASN A 87 10.75 -2.29 -7.08
N ARG A 88 10.56 -1.08 -7.62
CA ARG A 88 9.24 -0.64 -8.11
C ARG A 88 8.67 -1.55 -9.20
N ASP A 89 9.51 -2.07 -10.08
CA ASP A 89 9.10 -2.93 -11.17
C ASP A 89 8.56 -4.28 -10.71
N ARG A 90 8.79 -4.66 -9.46
CA ARG A 90 8.29 -5.91 -8.85
C ARG A 90 7.07 -5.69 -7.96
N GLN A 91 6.56 -4.47 -7.90
CA GLN A 91 5.41 -4.11 -7.08
C GLN A 91 4.20 -3.79 -7.97
N TYR A 92 3.02 -4.25 -7.58
CA TYR A 92 1.79 -4.10 -8.36
C TYR A 92 0.67 -3.42 -7.59
#